data_ef0a1aa4a1e5139fa1f9ded0bb550110
#
_entry.id   ef0a1aa4a1e5139fa1f9ded0bb550110
#
_cell.length_a   1.000
_cell.length_b   1.000
_cell.length_c   1.000
_cell.angle_alpha   90.00
_cell.angle_beta   90.00
_cell.angle_gamma   90.00
#
_symmetry.space_group_name_H-M   'P 1'
#
loop_
_entity.id
_entity.type
_entity.pdbx_description
1 polymer ?
#
loop_
_entity_poly.entity_id
_entity_poly.type
_entity_poly.pdbx_seq_one_letter_code
_entity_poly.pdbx_strand_id
1 'polypeptide(L)'
;MLRAILQYDNGTIVIKGINHVPFATFDPRTRSLRARALYYTDIIEYMRSSDIECEDQVLDLIPSPHLEAKGVELRDYQQKALNMWIKASMKGCMVLPTGAGKTIVGVKAIEKVDSSSLIVVPTLHLMDQWASVLLKHFNTQIGKLGGGDDVIEAITVTTYDSAYIRATSLGNKFSLVIFDEVHHLPALSYRSIAEQFASPFRLGLTATIERQDDLHKELPKLVGGVVFQVAPTELAEQKHLAGYTIERRHVEMLPEEVLEYKENLRRYHLSIRKLGFRMNYPNAFQRLIMMSGRNKLARDAILARNKAMNIALNSKAKFEELREILAENKSVKTIIFTQHNSLVYDLSNKFLIPFIIHKSKKEERQDVLKGFKEGRYAAILTSKVLDEGVDVPDAELGVIVSGTGSSREFIQRLGRLLRPKKNAKVAKLIEIVSKETKEIGTSSKRKKALERMNRQKGKG
;
A
#
# COMPACT_ATOMS: atom_id res chain seq x y z
N MET A 1 35.16 34.56 -4.16
CA MET A 1 33.85 33.89 -3.96
C MET A 1 34.08 32.45 -3.51
N LEU A 2 33.39 31.99 -2.52
CA LEU A 2 33.43 30.59 -2.12
C LEU A 2 32.71 29.76 -3.21
N ARG A 3 33.44 28.85 -3.86
CA ARG A 3 32.90 27.97 -4.89
C ARG A 3 32.75 26.55 -4.30
N ALA A 4 31.55 26.06 -4.23
CA ALA A 4 31.25 24.69 -3.81
C ALA A 4 31.15 23.75 -5.02
N ILE A 5 31.57 22.50 -4.85
CA ILE A 5 31.37 21.43 -5.85
C ILE A 5 30.53 20.36 -5.20
N LEU A 6 29.40 20.03 -5.81
CA LEU A 6 28.46 18.98 -5.35
C LEU A 6 28.55 17.78 -6.29
N GLN A 7 28.77 16.59 -5.74
CA GLN A 7 28.86 15.36 -6.52
C GLN A 7 28.07 14.24 -5.85
N TYR A 8 27.35 13.45 -6.64
CA TYR A 8 26.71 12.24 -6.14
C TYR A 8 27.73 11.11 -5.98
N ASP A 9 27.67 10.46 -4.83
CA ASP A 9 28.50 9.28 -4.53
C ASP A 9 27.74 8.26 -3.70
N ASN A 10 27.30 7.18 -4.35
CA ASN A 10 26.70 6.01 -3.72
C ASN A 10 25.58 6.34 -2.71
N GLY A 11 24.59 7.14 -3.11
CA GLY A 11 23.45 7.52 -2.27
C GLY A 11 23.70 8.71 -1.35
N THR A 12 24.84 9.37 -1.48
CA THR A 12 25.20 10.57 -0.72
C THR A 12 25.67 11.68 -1.67
N ILE A 13 25.66 12.92 -1.17
CA ILE A 13 26.23 14.08 -1.84
C ILE A 13 27.53 14.43 -1.14
N VAL A 14 28.62 14.44 -1.89
CA VAL A 14 29.93 14.93 -1.49
C VAL A 14 30.01 16.42 -1.82
N ILE A 15 30.38 17.23 -0.83
CA ILE A 15 30.43 18.69 -0.94
C ILE A 15 31.86 19.15 -0.63
N LYS A 16 32.49 19.82 -1.59
CA LYS A 16 33.84 20.35 -1.47
C LYS A 16 33.83 21.86 -1.58
N GLY A 17 34.91 22.54 -1.13
CA GLY A 17 35.10 23.99 -1.27
C GLY A 17 34.46 24.85 -0.18
N ILE A 18 33.68 24.29 0.73
CA ILE A 18 33.06 24.98 1.86
C ILE A 18 33.11 24.13 3.13
N ASN A 19 33.04 24.78 4.30
CA ASN A 19 33.26 24.15 5.59
C ASN A 19 31.95 23.79 6.35
N HIS A 20 30.82 24.33 5.90
CA HIS A 20 29.55 24.08 6.55
C HIS A 20 28.39 24.10 5.56
N VAL A 21 27.54 23.10 5.63
CA VAL A 21 26.27 23.03 4.92
C VAL A 21 25.26 22.33 5.83
N PRO A 22 24.01 22.79 5.94
CA PRO A 22 22.97 22.09 6.67
C PRO A 22 22.83 20.66 6.18
N PHE A 23 22.50 19.72 7.11
CA PHE A 23 22.33 18.29 6.82
C PHE A 23 23.60 17.53 6.43
N ALA A 24 24.75 18.21 6.29
CA ALA A 24 26.03 17.58 5.98
C ALA A 24 26.89 17.38 7.22
N THR A 25 27.67 16.32 7.22
CA THR A 25 28.69 16.03 8.23
C THR A 25 30.07 15.90 7.57
N PHE A 26 31.12 16.26 8.28
CA PHE A 26 32.48 16.12 7.77
C PHE A 26 32.89 14.63 7.75
N ASP A 27 33.34 14.15 6.59
CA ASP A 27 33.90 12.83 6.40
C ASP A 27 35.44 12.94 6.36
N PRO A 28 36.16 12.53 7.42
CA PRO A 28 37.61 12.63 7.49
C PRO A 28 38.34 11.77 6.46
N ARG A 29 37.70 10.70 5.94
CA ARG A 29 38.27 9.81 4.93
C ARG A 29 38.44 10.51 3.58
N THR A 30 37.47 11.34 3.22
CA THR A 30 37.44 12.06 1.95
C THR A 30 37.81 13.54 2.11
N ARG A 31 38.00 14.03 3.35
CA ARG A 31 38.24 15.43 3.71
C ARG A 31 37.22 16.37 3.06
N SER A 32 35.94 15.96 3.07
CA SER A 32 34.83 16.69 2.47
C SER A 32 33.59 16.61 3.34
N LEU A 33 32.62 17.49 3.14
CA LEU A 33 31.30 17.35 3.73
C LEU A 33 30.52 16.29 2.95
N ARG A 34 29.70 15.52 3.67
CA ARG A 34 28.85 14.49 3.09
C ARG A 34 27.46 14.58 3.67
N ALA A 35 26.43 14.58 2.81
CA ALA A 35 25.03 14.56 3.16
C ALA A 35 24.30 13.38 2.50
N ARG A 36 23.14 12.93 3.01
CA ARG A 36 22.28 11.99 2.29
C ARG A 36 21.75 12.67 1.02
N ALA A 37 21.61 11.91 -0.06
CA ALA A 37 21.10 12.43 -1.33
C ALA A 37 19.67 13.01 -1.20
N LEU A 38 18.88 12.53 -0.23
CA LEU A 38 17.57 13.07 0.15
C LEU A 38 17.56 14.60 0.31
N TYR A 39 18.65 15.20 0.80
CA TYR A 39 18.76 16.62 1.09
C TYR A 39 19.27 17.46 -0.10
N TYR A 40 19.31 16.88 -1.29
CA TYR A 40 19.81 17.57 -2.48
C TYR A 40 19.16 18.93 -2.72
N THR A 41 17.83 18.98 -2.74
CA THR A 41 17.10 20.24 -2.96
C THR A 41 17.29 21.26 -1.85
N ASP A 42 17.38 20.78 -0.59
CA ASP A 42 17.60 21.66 0.57
C ASP A 42 19.01 22.25 0.54
N ILE A 43 20.00 21.47 0.08
CA ILE A 43 21.39 21.93 -0.10
C ILE A 43 21.46 22.98 -1.23
N ILE A 44 20.81 22.73 -2.37
CA ILE A 44 20.78 23.69 -3.49
C ILE A 44 20.08 25.00 -3.06
N GLU A 45 18.98 24.91 -2.31
CA GLU A 45 18.29 26.08 -1.78
C GLU A 45 19.18 26.87 -0.78
N TYR A 46 19.90 26.17 0.08
CA TYR A 46 20.87 26.79 0.99
C TYR A 46 22.01 27.51 0.22
N MET A 47 22.60 26.87 -0.81
CA MET A 47 23.63 27.50 -1.64
C MET A 47 23.10 28.80 -2.26
N ARG A 48 21.90 28.73 -2.81
CA ARG A 48 21.27 29.87 -3.50
C ARG A 48 20.91 30.99 -2.51
N SER A 49 20.36 30.67 -1.35
CA SER A 49 19.98 31.66 -0.33
C SER A 49 21.18 32.30 0.38
N SER A 50 22.34 31.63 0.39
CA SER A 50 23.58 32.09 1.00
C SER A 50 24.54 32.74 -0.01
N ASP A 51 24.11 32.93 -1.25
CA ASP A 51 24.91 33.49 -2.36
C ASP A 51 26.25 32.75 -2.57
N ILE A 52 26.23 31.43 -2.43
CA ILE A 52 27.36 30.55 -2.61
C ILE A 52 27.32 30.01 -4.05
N GLU A 53 28.33 30.37 -4.85
CA GLU A 53 28.50 29.80 -6.19
C GLU A 53 28.70 28.27 -6.07
N CYS A 54 27.88 27.46 -6.76
CA CYS A 54 28.04 26.02 -6.73
C CYS A 54 28.09 25.42 -8.15
N GLU A 55 29.02 24.50 -8.32
CA GLU A 55 29.06 23.59 -9.47
C GLU A 55 28.32 22.31 -9.12
N ASP A 56 27.13 22.15 -9.70
CA ASP A 56 26.24 21.01 -9.39
C ASP A 56 26.44 19.87 -10.38
N GLN A 57 27.06 18.79 -9.92
CA GLN A 57 27.30 17.54 -10.64
C GLN A 57 26.57 16.37 -10.01
N VAL A 58 25.48 16.62 -9.24
CA VAL A 58 24.76 15.58 -8.49
C VAL A 58 23.91 14.74 -9.41
N LEU A 59 23.10 15.37 -10.26
CA LEU A 59 22.18 14.67 -11.15
C LEU A 59 22.87 14.26 -12.45
N ASP A 60 22.77 12.98 -12.77
CA ASP A 60 23.19 12.38 -14.03
C ASP A 60 21.97 11.69 -14.65
N LEU A 61 21.03 12.51 -15.13
CA LEU A 61 19.71 12.08 -15.54
C LEU A 61 19.75 11.28 -16.84
N ILE A 62 18.91 10.25 -16.91
CA ILE A 62 18.68 9.53 -18.16
C ILE A 62 18.07 10.51 -19.16
N PRO A 63 18.62 10.60 -20.39
CA PRO A 63 18.06 11.44 -21.43
C PRO A 63 16.58 11.11 -21.68
N SER A 64 15.74 12.12 -21.67
CA SER A 64 14.29 11.97 -21.86
C SER A 64 13.84 12.73 -23.10
N PRO A 65 13.03 12.11 -23.99
CA PRO A 65 12.30 12.85 -24.98
C PRO A 65 11.25 13.74 -24.31
N HIS A 66 10.63 14.63 -25.04
CA HIS A 66 9.45 15.35 -24.55
C HIS A 66 8.31 14.38 -24.25
N LEU A 67 7.77 14.43 -23.01
CA LEU A 67 6.82 13.48 -22.47
C LEU A 67 5.39 14.08 -22.45
N GLU A 68 4.66 13.91 -23.52
CA GLU A 68 3.25 14.29 -23.64
C GLU A 68 2.35 13.06 -23.47
N ALA A 69 1.43 13.09 -22.51
CA ALA A 69 0.50 12.00 -22.25
C ALA A 69 -0.75 12.10 -23.14
N LYS A 70 -0.86 11.22 -24.13
CA LYS A 70 -1.97 11.23 -25.09
C LYS A 70 -3.24 10.57 -24.54
N GLY A 71 -4.39 11.19 -24.80
CA GLY A 71 -5.70 10.63 -24.46
C GLY A 71 -5.96 10.50 -22.96
N VAL A 72 -5.36 11.38 -22.13
CA VAL A 72 -5.56 11.41 -20.68
C VAL A 72 -6.23 12.70 -20.28
N GLU A 73 -7.48 12.59 -19.80
CA GLU A 73 -8.20 13.68 -19.16
C GLU A 73 -8.34 13.40 -17.67
N LEU A 74 -8.00 14.40 -16.86
CA LEU A 74 -8.16 14.32 -15.41
C LEU A 74 -9.59 14.71 -15.01
N ARG A 75 -10.14 13.97 -14.06
CA ARG A 75 -11.35 14.38 -13.35
C ARG A 75 -11.04 15.55 -12.42
N ASP A 76 -12.05 16.34 -12.04
CA ASP A 76 -11.86 17.55 -11.24
C ASP A 76 -11.03 17.34 -9.97
N TYR A 77 -11.29 16.28 -9.22
CA TYR A 77 -10.53 15.97 -8.00
C TYR A 77 -9.09 15.52 -8.30
N GLN A 78 -8.84 14.86 -9.43
CA GLN A 78 -7.49 14.47 -9.87
C GLN A 78 -6.70 15.71 -10.29
N GLN A 79 -7.34 16.64 -10.99
CA GLN A 79 -6.75 17.92 -11.36
C GLN A 79 -6.42 18.77 -10.11
N LYS A 80 -7.34 18.81 -9.13
CA LYS A 80 -7.07 19.45 -7.83
C LYS A 80 -5.87 18.81 -7.12
N ALA A 81 -5.81 17.47 -7.06
CA ALA A 81 -4.69 16.75 -6.45
C ALA A 81 -3.36 17.08 -7.11
N LEU A 82 -3.31 17.08 -8.43
CA LEU A 82 -2.11 17.43 -9.19
C LEU A 82 -1.69 18.89 -8.94
N ASN A 83 -2.64 19.82 -8.95
CA ASN A 83 -2.38 21.25 -8.70
C ASN A 83 -1.84 21.49 -7.28
N MET A 84 -2.36 20.78 -6.26
CA MET A 84 -1.86 20.88 -4.89
C MET A 84 -0.44 20.32 -4.75
N TRP A 85 -0.11 19.24 -5.45
CA TRP A 85 1.24 18.70 -5.48
C TRP A 85 2.23 19.67 -6.16
N ILE A 86 1.82 20.29 -7.27
CA ILE A 86 2.63 21.32 -7.95
C ILE A 86 2.89 22.51 -7.00
N LYS A 87 1.85 23.00 -6.29
CA LYS A 87 1.98 24.07 -5.30
C LYS A 87 2.90 23.70 -4.12
N ALA A 88 2.98 22.42 -3.79
CA ALA A 88 3.91 21.89 -2.78
C ALA A 88 5.32 21.59 -3.35
N SER A 89 5.75 22.35 -4.36
CA SER A 89 7.06 22.18 -5.03
C SER A 89 7.28 20.77 -5.59
N MET A 90 6.20 20.11 -6.02
CA MET A 90 6.18 18.74 -6.56
C MET A 90 6.73 17.70 -5.58
N LYS A 91 6.52 17.91 -4.27
CA LYS A 91 6.85 16.98 -3.20
C LYS A 91 5.63 16.72 -2.33
N GLY A 92 5.25 15.46 -2.15
CA GLY A 92 4.14 15.12 -1.25
C GLY A 92 3.40 13.85 -1.60
N CYS A 93 2.50 13.49 -0.70
CA CYS A 93 1.66 12.30 -0.79
C CYS A 93 0.22 12.66 -1.15
N MET A 94 -0.37 11.91 -2.07
CA MET A 94 -1.79 11.97 -2.39
C MET A 94 -2.50 10.72 -1.86
N VAL A 95 -3.52 10.93 -1.04
CA VAL A 95 -4.35 9.86 -0.47
C VAL A 95 -5.65 9.77 -1.26
N LEU A 96 -5.68 8.82 -2.20
CA LEU A 96 -6.78 8.59 -3.13
C LEU A 96 -7.32 7.17 -2.96
N PRO A 97 -8.62 6.96 -2.84
CA PRO A 97 -9.20 5.62 -2.73
C PRO A 97 -8.79 4.70 -3.87
N THR A 98 -8.87 3.39 -3.65
CA THR A 98 -8.73 2.41 -4.73
C THR A 98 -9.83 2.65 -5.78
N GLY A 99 -9.47 2.60 -7.06
CA GLY A 99 -10.42 2.93 -8.14
C GLY A 99 -10.53 4.42 -8.47
N ALA A 100 -9.93 5.33 -7.69
CA ALA A 100 -9.92 6.76 -7.98
C ALA A 100 -8.91 7.18 -9.08
N GLY A 101 -8.22 6.24 -9.72
CA GLY A 101 -7.31 6.52 -10.83
C GLY A 101 -5.97 7.13 -10.41
N LYS A 102 -5.36 6.64 -9.30
CA LYS A 102 -4.02 7.02 -8.85
C LYS A 102 -2.99 6.98 -9.96
N THR A 103 -3.00 5.91 -10.77
CA THR A 103 -2.08 5.73 -11.90
C THR A 103 -2.19 6.85 -12.92
N ILE A 104 -3.42 7.31 -13.22
CA ILE A 104 -3.66 8.41 -14.16
C ILE A 104 -3.10 9.75 -13.65
N VAL A 105 -3.22 10.00 -12.35
CA VAL A 105 -2.58 11.17 -11.73
C VAL A 105 -1.05 11.07 -11.83
N GLY A 106 -0.49 9.88 -11.64
CA GLY A 106 0.94 9.63 -11.83
C GLY A 106 1.41 9.86 -13.28
N VAL A 107 0.62 9.42 -14.27
CA VAL A 107 0.88 9.71 -15.70
C VAL A 107 0.96 11.22 -15.95
N LYS A 108 0.00 11.99 -15.41
CA LYS A 108 0.02 13.46 -15.56
C LYS A 108 1.10 14.15 -14.74
N ALA A 109 1.58 13.54 -13.64
CA ALA A 109 2.74 14.04 -12.91
C ALA A 109 4.04 13.84 -13.72
N ILE A 110 4.20 12.72 -14.43
CA ILE A 110 5.32 12.47 -15.35
C ILE A 110 5.33 13.50 -16.48
N GLU A 111 4.17 13.70 -17.15
CA GLU A 111 4.02 14.73 -18.18
C GLU A 111 4.37 16.13 -17.65
N LYS A 112 3.92 16.46 -16.43
CA LYS A 112 4.17 17.79 -15.84
C LYS A 112 5.64 18.04 -15.53
N VAL A 113 6.39 17.01 -15.12
CA VAL A 113 7.83 17.10 -14.85
C VAL A 113 8.63 17.09 -16.14
N ASP A 114 8.14 16.39 -17.16
CA ASP A 114 8.75 16.28 -18.50
C ASP A 114 10.23 15.90 -18.47
N SER A 115 10.56 14.91 -17.66
CA SER A 115 11.93 14.45 -17.44
C SER A 115 11.96 12.99 -16.98
N SER A 116 13.16 12.41 -16.87
CA SER A 116 13.35 11.03 -16.43
C SER A 116 12.61 10.74 -15.12
N SER A 117 11.82 9.65 -15.12
CA SER A 117 10.89 9.32 -14.04
C SER A 117 10.96 7.85 -13.65
N LEU A 118 11.07 7.58 -12.35
CA LEU A 118 11.07 6.24 -11.78
C LEU A 118 9.77 5.99 -11.00
N ILE A 119 9.09 4.89 -11.30
CA ILE A 119 7.89 4.45 -10.57
C ILE A 119 8.25 3.22 -9.76
N VAL A 120 8.09 3.31 -8.43
CA VAL A 120 8.38 2.23 -7.48
C VAL A 120 7.07 1.63 -6.99
N VAL A 121 6.90 0.32 -7.21
CA VAL A 121 5.64 -0.40 -6.94
C VAL A 121 5.89 -1.62 -6.03
N PRO A 122 4.89 -2.10 -5.27
CA PRO A 122 5.09 -3.21 -4.34
C PRO A 122 5.18 -4.61 -4.98
N THR A 123 4.69 -4.81 -6.21
CA THR A 123 4.62 -6.15 -6.82
C THR A 123 4.94 -6.13 -8.31
N LEU A 124 5.44 -7.26 -8.83
CA LEU A 124 5.70 -7.45 -10.27
C LEU A 124 4.42 -7.25 -11.11
N HIS A 125 3.27 -7.66 -10.59
CA HIS A 125 2.00 -7.46 -11.29
C HIS A 125 1.65 -5.97 -11.46
N LEU A 126 1.87 -5.16 -10.42
CA LEU A 126 1.70 -3.70 -10.53
C LEU A 126 2.74 -3.08 -11.46
N MET A 127 3.96 -3.62 -11.50
CA MET A 127 4.98 -3.20 -12.47
C MET A 127 4.50 -3.39 -13.91
N ASP A 128 3.96 -4.56 -14.23
CA ASP A 128 3.39 -4.83 -15.56
C ASP A 128 2.17 -3.95 -15.86
N GLN A 129 1.31 -3.71 -14.87
CA GLN A 129 0.14 -2.85 -15.02
C GLN A 129 0.55 -1.38 -15.28
N TRP A 130 1.49 -0.83 -14.50
CA TRP A 130 2.01 0.51 -14.72
C TRP A 130 2.67 0.64 -16.09
N ALA A 131 3.54 -0.32 -16.47
CA ALA A 131 4.19 -0.33 -17.77
C ALA A 131 3.17 -0.34 -18.92
N SER A 132 2.11 -1.16 -18.83
CA SER A 132 1.04 -1.20 -19.83
C SER A 132 0.27 0.11 -19.95
N VAL A 133 -0.01 0.79 -18.82
CA VAL A 133 -0.66 2.10 -18.83
C VAL A 133 0.26 3.16 -19.42
N LEU A 134 1.54 3.17 -19.05
CA LEU A 134 2.51 4.14 -19.57
C LEU A 134 2.73 3.98 -21.08
N LEU A 135 2.87 2.74 -21.59
CA LEU A 135 2.98 2.45 -23.03
C LEU A 135 1.74 2.91 -23.82
N LYS A 136 0.56 2.88 -23.19
CA LYS A 136 -0.66 3.36 -23.84
C LYS A 136 -0.70 4.88 -24.00
N HIS A 137 -0.10 5.62 -23.08
CA HIS A 137 -0.23 7.07 -23.02
C HIS A 137 1.02 7.83 -23.48
N PHE A 138 2.21 7.25 -23.35
CA PHE A 138 3.45 7.85 -23.83
C PHE A 138 3.98 7.12 -25.05
N ASN A 139 4.44 7.89 -26.03
CA ASN A 139 5.10 7.36 -27.23
C ASN A 139 6.60 7.18 -27.01
N THR A 140 6.96 6.38 -25.98
CA THR A 140 8.36 6.12 -25.63
C THR A 140 8.49 4.70 -25.07
N GLN A 141 9.71 4.16 -25.08
CA GLN A 141 9.99 2.89 -24.42
C GLN A 141 9.86 3.02 -22.91
N ILE A 142 9.38 1.97 -22.28
CA ILE A 142 9.21 1.90 -20.83
C ILE A 142 10.18 0.87 -20.27
N GLY A 143 11.09 1.33 -19.41
CA GLY A 143 12.02 0.48 -18.68
C GLY A 143 11.32 -0.34 -17.61
N LYS A 144 11.85 -1.52 -17.33
CA LYS A 144 11.40 -2.39 -16.24
C LYS A 144 12.59 -2.95 -15.49
N LEU A 145 12.54 -2.87 -14.14
CA LEU A 145 13.57 -3.42 -13.25
C LEU A 145 12.93 -4.33 -12.20
N GLY A 146 13.10 -5.61 -12.36
CA GLY A 146 12.59 -6.63 -11.42
C GLY A 146 11.97 -7.83 -12.10
N GLY A 147 11.93 -8.97 -11.39
CA GLY A 147 11.35 -10.20 -11.92
C GLY A 147 12.07 -10.83 -13.11
N GLY A 148 13.35 -10.48 -13.32
CA GLY A 148 14.15 -10.90 -14.47
C GLY A 148 14.33 -9.80 -15.52
N ASP A 149 13.51 -8.76 -15.53
CA ASP A 149 13.69 -7.59 -16.39
C ASP A 149 14.81 -6.68 -15.83
N ASP A 150 15.68 -6.18 -16.71
CA ASP A 150 16.79 -5.26 -16.37
C ASP A 150 16.97 -4.20 -17.48
N VAL A 151 15.93 -3.43 -17.73
CA VAL A 151 15.92 -2.37 -18.74
C VAL A 151 15.63 -1.04 -18.09
N ILE A 152 16.51 -0.06 -18.31
CA ILE A 152 16.40 1.31 -17.80
C ILE A 152 16.14 2.25 -18.97
N GLU A 153 15.06 3.03 -18.88
CA GLU A 153 14.61 4.00 -19.86
C GLU A 153 14.24 5.33 -19.16
N ALA A 154 13.96 6.37 -19.93
CA ALA A 154 13.52 7.66 -19.39
C ALA A 154 12.32 7.54 -18.44
N ILE A 155 11.38 6.65 -18.74
CA ILE A 155 10.32 6.24 -17.81
C ILE A 155 10.58 4.79 -17.45
N THR A 156 10.88 4.51 -16.18
CA THR A 156 11.19 3.16 -15.69
C THR A 156 10.27 2.78 -14.54
N VAL A 157 9.76 1.54 -14.56
CA VAL A 157 8.98 0.98 -13.46
C VAL A 157 9.80 -0.10 -12.76
N THR A 158 9.83 -0.07 -11.44
CA THR A 158 10.60 -1.01 -10.63
C THR A 158 9.82 -1.47 -9.40
N THR A 159 10.19 -2.61 -8.83
CA THR A 159 9.65 -3.01 -7.52
C THR A 159 10.41 -2.36 -6.36
N TYR A 160 9.78 -2.27 -5.16
CA TYR A 160 10.47 -1.80 -3.96
C TYR A 160 11.75 -2.61 -3.66
N ASP A 161 11.72 -3.94 -3.85
CA ASP A 161 12.88 -4.80 -3.62
C ASP A 161 14.02 -4.48 -4.60
N SER A 162 13.71 -4.33 -5.89
CA SER A 162 14.70 -4.00 -6.92
C SER A 162 15.25 -2.58 -6.74
N ALA A 163 14.39 -1.60 -6.41
CA ALA A 163 14.80 -0.24 -6.11
C ALA A 163 15.70 -0.17 -4.87
N TYR A 164 15.41 -0.97 -3.83
CA TYR A 164 16.23 -1.06 -2.64
C TYR A 164 17.64 -1.56 -2.95
N ILE A 165 17.75 -2.67 -3.69
CA ILE A 165 19.04 -3.27 -4.06
C ILE A 165 19.87 -2.31 -4.92
N ARG A 166 19.23 -1.52 -5.78
CA ARG A 166 19.88 -0.62 -6.75
C ARG A 166 19.85 0.86 -6.34
N ALA A 167 19.48 1.17 -5.09
CA ALA A 167 19.28 2.56 -4.66
C ALA A 167 20.52 3.45 -4.89
N THR A 168 21.72 2.93 -4.67
CA THR A 168 22.98 3.67 -4.88
C THR A 168 23.25 3.99 -6.35
N SER A 169 22.94 3.10 -7.28
CA SER A 169 23.19 3.29 -8.72
C SER A 169 22.10 4.08 -9.42
N LEU A 170 20.87 4.03 -8.91
CA LEU A 170 19.72 4.74 -9.50
C LEU A 170 19.49 6.13 -8.90
N GLY A 171 20.10 6.43 -7.77
CA GLY A 171 19.72 7.55 -6.92
C GLY A 171 19.91 8.95 -7.52
N ASN A 172 20.63 9.10 -8.62
CA ASN A 172 20.82 10.36 -9.33
C ASN A 172 20.37 10.34 -10.81
N LYS A 173 19.69 9.22 -11.22
CA LYS A 173 19.32 9.00 -12.63
C LYS A 173 17.94 9.52 -13.00
N PHE A 174 17.11 9.83 -12.02
CA PHE A 174 15.73 10.23 -12.24
C PHE A 174 15.39 11.55 -11.55
N SER A 175 14.74 12.44 -12.30
CA SER A 175 14.24 13.72 -11.80
C SER A 175 13.01 13.55 -10.90
N LEU A 176 12.09 12.65 -11.29
CA LEU A 176 10.88 12.32 -10.53
C LEU A 176 10.93 10.88 -10.01
N VAL A 177 10.57 10.69 -8.74
CA VAL A 177 10.29 9.37 -8.20
C VAL A 177 8.85 9.31 -7.70
N ILE A 178 8.08 8.36 -8.23
CA ILE A 178 6.71 8.06 -7.82
C ILE A 178 6.73 6.79 -6.99
N PHE A 179 6.25 6.85 -5.76
CA PHE A 179 6.08 5.70 -4.88
C PHE A 179 4.60 5.30 -4.87
N ASP A 180 4.24 4.26 -5.60
CA ASP A 180 2.89 3.69 -5.51
C ASP A 180 2.78 2.83 -4.25
N GLU A 181 1.63 2.89 -3.59
CA GLU A 181 1.40 2.38 -2.24
C GLU A 181 2.51 2.83 -1.28
N VAL A 182 2.74 4.13 -1.24
CA VAL A 182 3.85 4.81 -0.53
C VAL A 182 3.97 4.44 0.96
N HIS A 183 2.92 3.89 1.56
CA HIS A 183 2.95 3.38 2.92
C HIS A 183 3.94 2.21 3.14
N HIS A 184 4.48 1.58 2.07
CA HIS A 184 5.57 0.60 2.17
C HIS A 184 6.93 1.27 2.44
N LEU A 185 7.14 2.48 1.92
CA LEU A 185 8.43 3.17 1.93
C LEU A 185 9.05 3.37 3.32
N PRO A 186 8.30 3.67 4.41
CA PRO A 186 8.90 3.89 5.73
C PRO A 186 9.45 2.63 6.40
N ALA A 187 9.27 1.42 5.84
CA ALA A 187 9.89 0.21 6.37
C ALA A 187 11.42 0.34 6.39
N LEU A 188 12.08 -0.26 7.40
CA LEU A 188 13.51 -0.08 7.65
C LEU A 188 14.39 -0.32 6.42
N SER A 189 14.07 -1.30 5.58
CA SER A 189 14.78 -1.57 4.33
C SER A 189 14.47 -0.55 3.25
N TYR A 190 13.18 -0.28 2.99
CA TYR A 190 12.76 0.54 1.84
C TYR A 190 12.99 2.04 2.02
N ARG A 191 13.04 2.55 3.25
CA ARG A 191 13.33 3.98 3.50
C ARG A 191 14.65 4.44 2.88
N SER A 192 15.63 3.53 2.76
CA SER A 192 16.91 3.80 2.13
C SER A 192 16.78 4.21 0.66
N ILE A 193 15.72 3.78 -0.04
CA ILE A 193 15.45 4.23 -1.42
C ILE A 193 15.30 5.75 -1.43
N ALA A 194 14.39 6.29 -0.61
CA ALA A 194 14.17 7.72 -0.54
C ALA A 194 15.38 8.49 0.00
N GLU A 195 16.13 7.90 0.95
CA GLU A 195 17.31 8.52 1.56
C GLU A 195 18.50 8.65 0.59
N GLN A 196 18.63 7.72 -0.37
CA GLN A 196 19.74 7.64 -1.32
C GLN A 196 19.43 8.31 -2.67
N PHE A 197 18.18 8.72 -2.91
CA PHE A 197 17.79 9.37 -4.15
C PHE A 197 17.90 10.89 -4.03
N ALA A 198 18.59 11.50 -5.00
CA ALA A 198 18.72 12.96 -5.15
C ALA A 198 17.55 13.56 -5.95
N SER A 199 16.58 12.75 -6.40
CA SER A 199 15.44 13.20 -7.20
C SER A 199 14.76 14.41 -6.57
N PRO A 200 14.70 15.57 -7.26
CA PRO A 200 14.10 16.79 -6.75
C PRO A 200 12.58 16.69 -6.59
N PHE A 201 11.91 15.89 -7.41
CA PHE A 201 10.47 15.73 -7.40
C PHE A 201 10.07 14.36 -6.86
N ARG A 202 9.07 14.34 -5.96
CA ARG A 202 8.66 13.14 -5.26
C ARG A 202 7.15 13.09 -5.12
N LEU A 203 6.55 11.98 -5.53
CA LEU A 203 5.12 11.76 -5.43
C LEU A 203 4.84 10.43 -4.72
N GLY A 204 4.14 10.49 -3.60
CA GLY A 204 3.60 9.30 -2.94
C GLY A 204 2.13 9.11 -3.30
N LEU A 205 1.75 7.92 -3.74
CA LEU A 205 0.38 7.54 -4.03
C LEU A 205 -0.06 6.42 -3.08
N THR A 206 -1.21 6.55 -2.43
CA THR A 206 -1.76 5.49 -1.58
C THR A 206 -3.26 5.65 -1.40
N ALA A 207 -3.95 4.57 -1.03
CA ALA A 207 -5.34 4.64 -0.58
C ALA A 207 -5.45 4.96 0.91
N THR A 208 -4.42 4.66 1.70
CA THR A 208 -4.36 4.92 3.14
C THR A 208 -2.92 5.18 3.55
N ILE A 209 -2.70 6.23 4.32
CA ILE A 209 -1.36 6.60 4.77
C ILE A 209 -1.00 5.96 6.12
N GLU A 210 -2.00 5.73 6.98
CA GLU A 210 -1.81 5.23 8.34
C GLU A 210 -1.24 3.80 8.34
N ARG A 211 -0.25 3.57 9.21
CA ARG A 211 0.36 2.27 9.52
C ARG A 211 0.17 1.94 10.98
N GLN A 212 0.08 0.65 11.31
CA GLN A 212 -0.08 0.20 12.69
C GLN A 212 1.19 0.39 13.56
N ASP A 213 2.34 0.50 12.91
CA ASP A 213 3.66 0.69 13.53
C ASP A 213 4.07 2.16 13.64
N ASP A 214 3.19 3.09 13.28
CA ASP A 214 3.40 4.54 13.27
C ASP A 214 4.53 5.05 12.35
N LEU A 215 5.17 4.18 11.56
CA LEU A 215 6.27 4.59 10.67
C LEU A 215 5.82 5.55 9.55
N HIS A 216 4.53 5.69 9.28
CA HIS A 216 4.01 6.69 8.34
C HIS A 216 4.39 8.13 8.72
N LYS A 217 4.72 8.39 9.98
CA LYS A 217 5.21 9.70 10.47
C LYS A 217 6.55 10.11 9.86
N GLU A 218 7.29 9.18 9.23
CA GLU A 218 8.52 9.46 8.49
C GLU A 218 8.27 9.96 7.05
N LEU A 219 7.06 9.74 6.49
CA LEU A 219 6.74 10.14 5.12
C LEU A 219 6.94 11.63 4.81
N PRO A 220 6.59 12.57 5.71
CA PRO A 220 6.85 13.99 5.47
C PRO A 220 8.32 14.29 5.17
N LYS A 221 9.25 13.57 5.81
CA LYS A 221 10.69 13.70 5.55
C LYS A 221 11.11 13.00 4.27
N LEU A 222 10.57 11.81 3.97
CA LEU A 222 11.02 10.96 2.87
C LEU A 222 10.48 11.39 1.50
N VAL A 223 9.24 11.87 1.46
CA VAL A 223 8.53 12.21 0.21
C VAL A 223 7.95 13.61 0.23
N GLY A 224 7.56 14.08 1.39
CA GLY A 224 6.76 15.27 1.63
C GLY A 224 5.47 14.93 2.39
N GLY A 225 4.79 15.95 2.92
CA GLY A 225 3.52 15.80 3.65
C GLY A 225 2.38 15.32 2.76
N VAL A 226 1.22 15.08 3.39
CA VAL A 226 -0.02 14.82 2.63
C VAL A 226 -0.47 16.14 2.01
N VAL A 227 -0.44 16.22 0.68
CA VAL A 227 -0.82 17.42 -0.08
C VAL A 227 -2.27 17.36 -0.55
N PHE A 228 -2.82 16.16 -0.71
CA PHE A 228 -4.21 15.97 -1.08
C PHE A 228 -4.77 14.68 -0.51
N GLN A 229 -6.01 14.75 -0.04
CA GLN A 229 -6.73 13.59 0.45
C GLN A 229 -8.22 13.72 0.12
N VAL A 230 -8.83 12.64 -0.36
CA VAL A 230 -10.27 12.57 -0.64
C VAL A 230 -10.86 11.28 -0.09
N ALA A 231 -12.05 11.38 0.51
CA ALA A 231 -12.75 10.23 1.08
C ALA A 231 -13.50 9.42 -0.01
N PRO A 232 -13.63 8.09 0.14
CA PRO A 232 -14.43 7.27 -0.76
C PRO A 232 -15.89 7.74 -0.88
N THR A 233 -16.49 8.21 0.22
CA THR A 233 -17.86 8.75 0.26
C THR A 233 -18.03 10.01 -0.58
N GLU A 234 -17.05 10.90 -0.55
CA GLU A 234 -17.05 12.12 -1.34
C GLU A 234 -17.04 11.81 -2.84
N LEU A 235 -16.17 10.89 -3.27
CA LEU A 235 -16.12 10.46 -4.66
C LEU A 235 -17.38 9.68 -5.09
N ALA A 236 -18.04 8.98 -4.16
CA ALA A 236 -19.31 8.31 -4.43
C ALA A 236 -20.46 9.33 -4.58
N GLU A 237 -20.53 10.36 -3.74
CA GLU A 237 -21.48 11.48 -3.86
C GLU A 237 -21.32 12.21 -5.19
N GLN A 238 -20.09 12.39 -5.66
CA GLN A 238 -19.74 12.99 -6.95
C GLN A 238 -19.90 12.02 -8.15
N LYS A 239 -20.42 10.80 -7.93
CA LYS A 239 -20.57 9.73 -8.93
C LYS A 239 -19.26 9.26 -9.59
N HIS A 240 -18.12 9.57 -9.00
CA HIS A 240 -16.80 9.10 -9.45
C HIS A 240 -16.46 7.69 -8.97
N LEU A 241 -17.10 7.25 -7.87
CA LEU A 241 -17.09 5.87 -7.39
C LEU A 241 -18.52 5.37 -7.24
N ALA A 242 -18.71 4.05 -7.23
CA ALA A 242 -20.00 3.46 -6.88
C ALA A 242 -20.35 3.77 -5.42
N GLY A 243 -21.62 4.07 -5.14
CA GLY A 243 -22.12 4.08 -3.77
C GLY A 243 -21.92 2.73 -3.10
N TYR A 244 -21.84 2.70 -1.77
CA TYR A 244 -21.62 1.44 -1.05
C TYR A 244 -22.41 1.38 0.25
N THR A 245 -22.73 0.15 0.65
CA THR A 245 -23.28 -0.17 1.97
C THR A 245 -22.41 -1.20 2.68
N ILE A 246 -22.32 -1.10 4.00
CA ILE A 246 -21.60 -2.05 4.82
C ILE A 246 -22.60 -2.66 5.81
N GLU A 247 -22.78 -3.96 5.69
CA GLU A 247 -23.62 -4.77 6.58
C GLU A 247 -22.73 -5.63 7.46
N ARG A 248 -23.12 -5.81 8.72
CA ARG A 248 -22.48 -6.76 9.64
C ARG A 248 -23.46 -7.81 10.06
N ARG A 249 -23.10 -9.06 9.79
CA ARG A 249 -23.85 -10.23 10.24
C ARG A 249 -23.11 -10.87 11.39
N HIS A 250 -23.77 -10.94 12.52
CA HIS A 250 -23.23 -11.52 13.74
C HIS A 250 -23.69 -12.96 13.87
N VAL A 251 -22.73 -13.89 13.95
CA VAL A 251 -23.00 -15.32 14.10
C VAL A 251 -22.62 -15.81 15.50
N GLU A 252 -23.36 -16.81 16.01
CA GLU A 252 -23.05 -17.47 17.26
C GLU A 252 -22.25 -18.74 16.98
N MET A 253 -21.08 -18.86 17.61
CA MET A 253 -20.29 -20.08 17.53
C MET A 253 -21.01 -21.24 18.18
N LEU A 254 -20.75 -22.49 17.77
CA LEU A 254 -21.25 -23.66 18.44
C LEU A 254 -20.78 -23.72 19.90
N PRO A 255 -21.55 -24.28 20.83
CA PRO A 255 -21.16 -24.34 22.24
C PRO A 255 -19.79 -24.96 22.49
N GLU A 256 -19.41 -25.99 21.75
CA GLU A 256 -18.09 -26.63 21.78
C GLU A 256 -16.99 -25.69 21.30
N GLU A 257 -17.24 -24.93 20.24
CA GLU A 257 -16.27 -23.90 19.72
C GLU A 257 -16.08 -22.78 20.76
N VAL A 258 -17.16 -22.34 21.42
CA VAL A 258 -17.09 -21.31 22.48
C VAL A 258 -16.26 -21.81 23.66
N LEU A 259 -16.46 -23.06 24.10
CA LEU A 259 -15.69 -23.65 25.20
C LEU A 259 -14.18 -23.70 24.83
N GLU A 260 -13.88 -24.25 23.68
CA GLU A 260 -12.48 -24.34 23.20
C GLU A 260 -11.83 -22.97 23.01
N TYR A 261 -12.56 -21.99 22.49
CA TYR A 261 -12.11 -20.61 22.37
C TYR A 261 -11.77 -20.00 23.72
N LYS A 262 -12.68 -20.09 24.70
CA LYS A 262 -12.50 -19.56 26.06
C LYS A 262 -11.33 -20.24 26.78
N GLU A 263 -11.19 -21.55 26.64
CA GLU A 263 -10.06 -22.31 27.24
C GLU A 263 -8.71 -21.84 26.68
N ASN A 264 -8.60 -21.73 25.36
CA ASN A 264 -7.36 -21.26 24.73
C ASN A 264 -7.02 -19.81 25.11
N LEU A 265 -8.03 -18.93 25.22
CA LEU A 265 -7.80 -17.58 25.75
C LEU A 265 -7.33 -17.58 27.20
N ARG A 266 -7.93 -18.44 28.04
CA ARG A 266 -7.52 -18.60 29.44
C ARG A 266 -6.04 -19.06 29.52
N ARG A 267 -5.66 -20.05 28.73
CA ARG A 267 -4.26 -20.55 28.63
C ARG A 267 -3.32 -19.41 28.21
N TYR A 268 -3.69 -18.64 27.20
CA TYR A 268 -2.92 -17.46 26.77
C TYR A 268 -2.72 -16.47 27.92
N HIS A 269 -3.79 -16.06 28.60
CA HIS A 269 -3.71 -15.08 29.69
C HIS A 269 -2.91 -15.59 30.89
N LEU A 270 -3.05 -16.87 31.24
CA LEU A 270 -2.26 -17.50 32.30
C LEU A 270 -0.77 -17.53 31.96
N SER A 271 -0.42 -17.88 30.72
CA SER A 271 0.98 -17.89 30.29
C SER A 271 1.59 -16.49 30.30
N ILE A 272 0.87 -15.47 29.82
CA ILE A 272 1.31 -14.08 29.89
C ILE A 272 1.51 -13.61 31.34
N ARG A 273 0.59 -13.96 32.22
CA ARG A 273 0.69 -13.61 33.68
C ARG A 273 1.92 -14.29 34.31
N LYS A 274 2.13 -15.59 34.06
CA LYS A 274 3.29 -16.35 34.58
C LYS A 274 4.64 -15.79 34.07
N LEU A 275 4.66 -15.22 32.86
CA LEU A 275 5.83 -14.56 32.29
C LEU A 275 6.06 -13.16 32.90
N GLY A 276 5.15 -12.61 33.71
CA GLY A 276 5.20 -11.21 34.13
C GLY A 276 5.15 -10.21 32.96
N PHE A 277 4.66 -10.64 31.79
CA PHE A 277 4.75 -9.88 30.56
C PHE A 277 3.61 -8.87 30.45
N ARG A 278 3.94 -7.61 30.21
CA ARG A 278 2.94 -6.54 30.04
C ARG A 278 2.67 -6.29 28.57
N MET A 279 1.43 -6.50 28.15
CA MET A 279 0.98 -6.32 26.75
C MET A 279 0.68 -4.85 26.36
N ASN A 280 0.75 -3.91 27.30
CA ASN A 280 0.41 -2.50 27.07
C ASN A 280 1.56 -1.67 26.46
N TYR A 281 2.75 -2.23 26.32
CA TYR A 281 3.90 -1.54 25.73
C TYR A 281 3.89 -1.64 24.20
N PRO A 282 4.41 -0.61 23.50
CA PRO A 282 4.65 -0.69 22.07
C PRO A 282 5.47 -1.94 21.71
N ASN A 283 5.09 -2.63 20.63
CA ASN A 283 5.77 -3.85 20.13
C ASN A 283 5.78 -5.04 21.12
N ALA A 284 4.93 -5.04 22.17
CA ALA A 284 4.88 -6.13 23.14
C ALA A 284 4.64 -7.48 22.49
N PHE A 285 3.74 -7.56 21.50
CA PHE A 285 3.46 -8.81 20.80
C PHE A 285 4.65 -9.30 19.97
N GLN A 286 5.40 -8.42 19.32
CA GLN A 286 6.64 -8.79 18.60
C GLN A 286 7.71 -9.33 19.56
N ARG A 287 7.87 -8.67 20.71
CA ARG A 287 8.79 -9.17 21.78
C ARG A 287 8.38 -10.57 22.26
N LEU A 288 7.07 -10.80 22.44
CA LEU A 288 6.58 -12.12 22.83
C LEU A 288 6.88 -13.17 21.74
N ILE A 289 6.75 -12.83 20.45
CA ILE A 289 7.14 -13.71 19.35
C ILE A 289 8.64 -14.02 19.40
N MET A 290 9.51 -13.01 19.55
CA MET A 290 10.96 -13.21 19.64
C MET A 290 11.33 -14.10 20.84
N MET A 291 10.66 -13.88 21.98
CA MET A 291 10.88 -14.67 23.21
C MET A 291 10.43 -16.12 23.03
N SER A 292 9.42 -16.40 22.20
CA SER A 292 8.87 -17.75 21.98
C SER A 292 9.88 -18.72 21.35
N GLY A 293 10.90 -18.22 20.69
CA GLY A 293 12.01 -19.04 20.17
C GLY A 293 12.81 -19.76 21.27
N ARG A 294 12.93 -19.13 22.45
CA ARG A 294 13.76 -19.63 23.57
C ARG A 294 12.98 -19.93 24.85
N ASN A 295 11.74 -19.49 24.95
CA ASN A 295 10.89 -19.65 26.15
C ASN A 295 9.62 -20.44 25.85
N LYS A 296 9.45 -21.58 26.50
CA LYS A 296 8.30 -22.48 26.32
C LYS A 296 6.97 -21.80 26.67
N LEU A 297 6.89 -21.04 27.78
CA LEU A 297 5.65 -20.35 28.17
C LEU A 297 5.23 -19.28 27.15
N ALA A 298 6.21 -18.55 26.58
CA ALA A 298 5.93 -17.59 25.51
C ALA A 298 5.42 -18.29 24.25
N ARG A 299 5.99 -19.43 23.89
CA ARG A 299 5.53 -20.27 22.78
C ARG A 299 4.12 -20.78 23.01
N ASP A 300 3.84 -21.33 24.21
CA ASP A 300 2.52 -21.83 24.58
C ASP A 300 1.47 -20.70 24.55
N ALA A 301 1.83 -19.51 25.01
CA ALA A 301 0.97 -18.34 24.92
C ALA A 301 0.59 -18.01 23.46
N ILE A 302 1.58 -17.96 22.56
CA ILE A 302 1.32 -17.65 21.13
C ILE A 302 0.47 -18.73 20.48
N LEU A 303 0.78 -20.01 20.73
CA LEU A 303 0.01 -21.14 20.17
C LEU A 303 -1.45 -21.12 20.66
N ALA A 304 -1.67 -20.92 21.95
CA ALA A 304 -3.01 -20.83 22.52
C ALA A 304 -3.80 -19.63 21.94
N ARG A 305 -3.16 -18.46 21.82
CA ARG A 305 -3.78 -17.30 21.20
C ARG A 305 -4.15 -17.55 19.73
N ASN A 306 -3.23 -18.13 18.96
CA ASN A 306 -3.47 -18.42 17.54
C ASN A 306 -4.60 -19.46 17.38
N LYS A 307 -4.65 -20.47 18.24
CA LYS A 307 -5.73 -21.47 18.25
C LYS A 307 -7.08 -20.82 18.55
N ALA A 308 -7.17 -19.98 19.58
CA ALA A 308 -8.39 -19.23 19.87
C ALA A 308 -8.85 -18.37 18.68
N MET A 309 -7.91 -17.61 18.07
CA MET A 309 -8.25 -16.79 16.92
C MET A 309 -8.73 -17.62 15.73
N ASN A 310 -8.09 -18.78 15.46
CA ASN A 310 -8.50 -19.66 14.37
C ASN A 310 -9.92 -20.23 14.58
N ILE A 311 -10.28 -20.60 15.81
CA ILE A 311 -11.65 -21.07 16.13
C ILE A 311 -12.67 -19.98 15.79
N ALA A 312 -12.44 -18.74 16.24
CA ALA A 312 -13.36 -17.64 15.97
C ALA A 312 -13.46 -17.30 14.48
N LEU A 313 -12.32 -17.34 13.76
CA LEU A 313 -12.27 -17.00 12.33
C LEU A 313 -12.90 -18.07 11.43
N ASN A 314 -12.84 -19.34 11.84
CA ASN A 314 -13.24 -20.50 11.04
C ASN A 314 -14.47 -21.22 11.61
N SER A 315 -15.28 -20.53 12.44
CA SER A 315 -16.43 -21.19 13.08
C SER A 315 -17.45 -21.72 12.06
N LYS A 316 -18.06 -22.85 12.36
CA LYS A 316 -19.07 -23.51 11.49
C LYS A 316 -20.24 -22.59 11.17
N ALA A 317 -20.63 -21.74 12.13
CA ALA A 317 -21.71 -20.77 11.95
C ALA A 317 -21.42 -19.78 10.82
N LYS A 318 -20.15 -19.41 10.58
CA LYS A 318 -19.78 -18.54 9.44
C LYS A 318 -19.97 -19.23 8.10
N PHE A 319 -19.79 -20.54 8.03
CA PHE A 319 -20.03 -21.29 6.80
C PHE A 319 -21.53 -21.32 6.44
N GLU A 320 -22.38 -21.48 7.44
CA GLU A 320 -23.83 -21.46 7.23
C GLU A 320 -24.31 -20.06 6.84
N GLU A 321 -23.84 -19.01 7.51
CA GLU A 321 -24.13 -17.63 7.15
C GLU A 321 -23.64 -17.28 5.73
N LEU A 322 -22.45 -17.75 5.35
CA LEU A 322 -21.96 -17.57 3.98
C LEU A 322 -22.86 -18.27 2.96
N ARG A 323 -23.37 -19.47 3.27
CA ARG A 323 -24.33 -20.20 2.42
C ARG A 323 -25.60 -19.39 2.19
N GLU A 324 -26.14 -18.80 3.26
CA GLU A 324 -27.33 -17.95 3.18
C GLU A 324 -27.07 -16.70 2.33
N ILE A 325 -25.95 -16.00 2.56
CA ILE A 325 -25.55 -14.84 1.76
C ILE A 325 -25.43 -15.19 0.26
N LEU A 326 -24.82 -16.33 -0.07
CA LEU A 326 -24.68 -16.77 -1.45
C LEU A 326 -26.02 -17.15 -2.07
N ALA A 327 -26.92 -17.76 -1.28
CA ALA A 327 -28.27 -18.13 -1.73
C ALA A 327 -29.15 -16.89 -1.98
N GLU A 328 -29.03 -15.86 -1.14
CA GLU A 328 -29.73 -14.57 -1.31
C GLU A 328 -29.22 -13.81 -2.54
N ASN A 329 -27.97 -14.03 -2.97
CA ASN A 329 -27.27 -13.26 -3.99
C ASN A 329 -26.78 -14.12 -5.19
N LYS A 330 -27.54 -15.11 -5.63
CA LYS A 330 -27.16 -16.11 -6.66
C LYS A 330 -26.62 -15.52 -7.97
N SER A 331 -27.17 -14.39 -8.42
CA SER A 331 -26.81 -13.74 -9.69
C SER A 331 -25.85 -12.57 -9.54
N VAL A 332 -25.35 -12.33 -8.33
CA VAL A 332 -24.51 -11.18 -8.00
C VAL A 332 -23.04 -11.57 -8.04
N LYS A 333 -22.23 -10.87 -8.81
CA LYS A 333 -20.78 -11.09 -8.83
C LYS A 333 -20.18 -10.81 -7.45
N THR A 334 -19.71 -11.88 -6.80
CA THR A 334 -19.29 -11.88 -5.40
C THR A 334 -17.81 -12.20 -5.24
N ILE A 335 -17.09 -11.40 -4.43
CA ILE A 335 -15.73 -11.71 -3.97
C ILE A 335 -15.77 -12.05 -2.49
N ILE A 336 -15.25 -13.23 -2.13
CA ILE A 336 -15.20 -13.71 -0.76
C ILE A 336 -13.76 -13.58 -0.25
N PHE A 337 -13.58 -12.79 0.80
CA PHE A 337 -12.28 -12.50 1.40
C PHE A 337 -12.08 -13.33 2.66
N THR A 338 -10.92 -13.98 2.76
CA THR A 338 -10.49 -14.70 3.95
C THR A 338 -9.10 -14.24 4.41
N GLN A 339 -8.69 -14.62 5.61
CA GLN A 339 -7.35 -14.31 6.14
C GLN A 339 -6.35 -15.44 5.86
N HIS A 340 -6.80 -16.69 5.89
CA HIS A 340 -5.95 -17.88 5.85
C HIS A 340 -6.24 -18.74 4.62
N ASN A 341 -5.19 -19.27 4.01
CA ASN A 341 -5.34 -20.15 2.84
C ASN A 341 -6.08 -21.45 3.17
N SER A 342 -5.95 -21.98 4.41
CA SER A 342 -6.72 -23.17 4.83
C SER A 342 -8.21 -22.94 4.68
N LEU A 343 -8.71 -21.79 5.15
CA LEU A 343 -10.13 -21.45 5.04
C LEU A 343 -10.56 -21.28 3.56
N VAL A 344 -9.66 -20.79 2.69
CA VAL A 344 -9.96 -20.75 1.25
C VAL A 344 -10.21 -22.14 0.69
N TYR A 345 -9.34 -23.10 1.02
CA TYR A 345 -9.51 -24.50 0.56
C TYR A 345 -10.79 -25.13 1.11
N ASP A 346 -11.08 -24.94 2.40
CA ASP A 346 -12.29 -25.50 3.04
C ASP A 346 -13.56 -24.95 2.39
N LEU A 347 -13.62 -23.64 2.16
CA LEU A 347 -14.75 -22.97 1.51
C LEU A 347 -14.85 -23.35 0.02
N SER A 348 -13.73 -23.44 -0.69
CA SER A 348 -13.70 -23.86 -2.10
C SER A 348 -14.24 -25.28 -2.26
N ASN A 349 -13.79 -26.21 -1.43
CA ASN A 349 -14.28 -27.61 -1.46
C ASN A 349 -15.77 -27.70 -1.09
N LYS A 350 -16.23 -26.93 -0.08
CA LYS A 350 -17.62 -26.97 0.37
C LYS A 350 -18.59 -26.33 -0.63
N PHE A 351 -18.21 -25.24 -1.25
CA PHE A 351 -19.10 -24.43 -2.11
C PHE A 351 -18.78 -24.55 -3.60
N LEU A 352 -17.75 -25.28 -3.99
CA LEU A 352 -17.27 -25.45 -5.38
C LEU A 352 -16.97 -24.09 -6.04
N ILE A 353 -16.41 -23.16 -5.28
CA ILE A 353 -16.07 -21.82 -5.74
C ILE A 353 -14.57 -21.78 -6.09
N PRO A 354 -14.18 -21.30 -7.29
CA PRO A 354 -12.78 -21.12 -7.64
C PRO A 354 -12.09 -20.09 -6.77
N PHE A 355 -10.77 -20.25 -6.57
CA PHE A 355 -10.03 -19.40 -5.65
C PHE A 355 -8.73 -18.86 -6.23
N ILE A 356 -8.24 -17.77 -5.64
CA ILE A 356 -6.95 -17.16 -5.92
C ILE A 356 -6.21 -16.94 -4.60
N ILE A 357 -5.03 -17.56 -4.47
CA ILE A 357 -4.12 -17.38 -3.35
C ILE A 357 -2.72 -17.01 -3.83
N HIS A 358 -1.84 -16.62 -2.90
CA HIS A 358 -0.46 -16.23 -3.25
C HIS A 358 0.31 -17.33 -4.03
N LYS A 359 0.01 -18.61 -3.73
CA LYS A 359 0.65 -19.77 -4.38
C LYS A 359 0.03 -20.14 -5.73
N SER A 360 -1.09 -19.51 -6.13
CA SER A 360 -1.72 -19.78 -7.44
C SER A 360 -0.77 -19.35 -8.56
N LYS A 361 -0.58 -20.20 -9.55
CA LYS A 361 0.23 -19.93 -10.74
C LYS A 361 -0.38 -18.76 -11.53
N LYS A 362 0.43 -18.08 -12.34
CA LYS A 362 0.00 -16.91 -13.11
C LYS A 362 -1.15 -17.26 -14.06
N GLU A 363 -1.06 -18.40 -14.73
CA GLU A 363 -2.05 -18.91 -15.68
C GLU A 363 -3.39 -19.24 -14.98
N GLU A 364 -3.34 -19.96 -13.85
CA GLU A 364 -4.53 -20.29 -13.05
C GLU A 364 -5.24 -19.03 -12.56
N ARG A 365 -4.47 -18.04 -12.09
CA ARG A 365 -5.01 -16.76 -11.65
C ARG A 365 -5.70 -16.02 -12.78
N GLN A 366 -5.08 -15.99 -13.96
CA GLN A 366 -5.65 -15.34 -15.13
C GLN A 366 -6.94 -16.03 -15.60
N ASP A 367 -7.01 -17.37 -15.61
CA ASP A 367 -8.21 -18.11 -15.99
C ASP A 367 -9.37 -17.87 -15.02
N VAL A 368 -9.11 -17.90 -13.71
CA VAL A 368 -10.14 -17.62 -12.69
C VAL A 368 -10.66 -16.18 -12.82
N LEU A 369 -9.78 -15.18 -13.00
CA LEU A 369 -10.19 -13.79 -13.17
C LEU A 369 -10.95 -13.57 -14.48
N LYS A 370 -10.52 -14.20 -15.57
CA LYS A 370 -11.20 -14.17 -16.86
C LYS A 370 -12.59 -14.79 -16.75
N GLY A 371 -12.69 -16.00 -16.17
CA GLY A 371 -13.97 -16.69 -15.95
C GLY A 371 -14.95 -15.89 -15.08
N PHE A 372 -14.44 -15.20 -14.06
CA PHE A 372 -15.24 -14.30 -13.24
C PHE A 372 -15.69 -13.05 -14.02
N LYS A 373 -14.81 -12.48 -14.85
CA LYS A 373 -15.14 -11.34 -15.72
C LYS A 373 -16.23 -11.69 -16.74
N GLU A 374 -16.10 -12.83 -17.38
CA GLU A 374 -17.03 -13.34 -18.39
C GLU A 374 -18.36 -13.87 -17.80
N GLY A 375 -18.45 -14.02 -16.46
CA GLY A 375 -19.64 -14.54 -15.80
C GLY A 375 -19.72 -16.06 -15.72
N ARG A 376 -18.66 -16.79 -16.10
CA ARG A 376 -18.53 -18.25 -15.93
C ARG A 376 -18.57 -18.62 -14.43
N TYR A 377 -18.03 -17.76 -13.59
CA TYR A 377 -18.08 -17.86 -12.14
C TYR A 377 -18.83 -16.67 -11.54
N ALA A 378 -19.88 -16.94 -10.76
CA ALA A 378 -20.62 -15.92 -10.02
C ALA A 378 -19.88 -15.45 -8.76
N ALA A 379 -19.02 -16.31 -8.19
CA ALA A 379 -18.24 -16.01 -6.99
C ALA A 379 -16.78 -16.48 -7.14
N ILE A 380 -15.86 -15.79 -6.47
CA ILE A 380 -14.47 -16.21 -6.29
C ILE A 380 -14.03 -16.04 -4.84
N LEU A 381 -13.17 -16.95 -4.38
CA LEU A 381 -12.54 -16.91 -3.06
C LEU A 381 -11.12 -16.34 -3.17
N THR A 382 -10.74 -15.55 -2.18
CA THR A 382 -9.36 -15.06 -2.12
C THR A 382 -8.88 -14.92 -0.68
N SER A 383 -7.58 -15.13 -0.50
CA SER A 383 -6.89 -14.68 0.71
C SER A 383 -6.35 -13.26 0.50
N LYS A 384 -5.21 -12.92 1.02
CA LYS A 384 -4.61 -11.57 0.93
C LYS A 384 -4.20 -11.11 -0.49
N VAL A 385 -4.25 -12.00 -1.48
CA VAL A 385 -3.65 -11.76 -2.82
C VAL A 385 -4.36 -10.66 -3.61
N LEU A 386 -5.68 -10.50 -3.41
CA LEU A 386 -6.43 -9.45 -4.09
C LEU A 386 -6.42 -8.11 -3.33
N ASP A 387 -5.71 -8.03 -2.21
CA ASP A 387 -5.63 -6.80 -1.42
C ASP A 387 -4.75 -5.75 -2.12
N GLU A 388 -3.69 -6.18 -2.82
CA GLU A 388 -2.75 -5.29 -3.51
C GLU A 388 -2.45 -5.78 -4.95
N GLY A 389 -2.51 -4.86 -5.91
CA GLY A 389 -1.91 -5.01 -7.25
C GLY A 389 -2.64 -5.86 -8.28
N VAL A 390 -3.69 -6.59 -7.97
CA VAL A 390 -4.42 -7.40 -8.96
C VAL A 390 -5.60 -6.62 -9.53
N ASP A 391 -5.72 -6.56 -10.85
CA ASP A 391 -6.92 -6.01 -11.51
C ASP A 391 -8.08 -6.99 -11.39
N VAL A 392 -8.89 -6.80 -10.34
CA VAL A 392 -10.06 -7.63 -10.10
C VAL A 392 -11.22 -7.09 -10.93
N PRO A 393 -11.91 -7.96 -11.68
CA PRO A 393 -13.12 -7.56 -12.40
C PRO A 393 -14.19 -7.01 -11.45
N ASP A 394 -15.07 -6.16 -11.97
CA ASP A 394 -16.12 -5.50 -11.19
C ASP A 394 -16.98 -6.52 -10.44
N ALA A 395 -16.99 -6.41 -9.12
CA ALA A 395 -17.87 -7.15 -8.24
C ALA A 395 -18.93 -6.23 -7.63
N GLU A 396 -20.08 -6.80 -7.29
CA GLU A 396 -21.21 -6.06 -6.70
C GLU A 396 -21.33 -6.34 -5.21
N LEU A 397 -20.87 -7.53 -4.80
CA LEU A 397 -20.86 -7.99 -3.43
C LEU A 397 -19.46 -8.41 -2.99
N GLY A 398 -19.03 -7.90 -1.85
CA GLY A 398 -17.87 -8.41 -1.11
C GLY A 398 -18.32 -9.08 0.17
N VAL A 399 -17.78 -10.25 0.50
CA VAL A 399 -18.04 -10.93 1.76
C VAL A 399 -16.73 -11.14 2.51
N ILE A 400 -16.60 -10.60 3.71
CA ILE A 400 -15.46 -10.84 4.59
C ILE A 400 -15.85 -11.93 5.59
N VAL A 401 -15.39 -13.15 5.37
CA VAL A 401 -15.61 -14.29 6.27
C VAL A 401 -14.64 -14.23 7.45
N SER A 402 -13.38 -13.89 7.15
CA SER A 402 -12.37 -13.62 8.16
C SER A 402 -11.45 -12.50 7.68
N GLY A 403 -11.07 -11.61 8.57
CA GLY A 403 -10.25 -10.46 8.19
C GLY A 403 -9.26 -10.05 9.27
N THR A 404 -8.14 -9.46 8.83
CA THR A 404 -7.16 -8.84 9.72
C THR A 404 -7.73 -7.59 10.39
N GLY A 405 -7.12 -7.16 11.49
CA GLY A 405 -7.43 -5.86 12.13
C GLY A 405 -6.98 -4.65 11.31
N SER A 406 -6.39 -4.87 10.13
CA SER A 406 -5.89 -3.81 9.27
C SER A 406 -7.05 -3.05 8.63
N SER A 407 -7.20 -1.80 9.05
CA SER A 407 -8.14 -0.86 8.43
C SER A 407 -7.81 -0.63 6.96
N ARG A 408 -6.52 -0.67 6.60
CA ARG A 408 -6.03 -0.50 5.24
C ARG A 408 -6.52 -1.61 4.31
N GLU A 409 -6.30 -2.89 4.67
CA GLU A 409 -6.79 -4.03 3.87
C GLU A 409 -8.30 -3.95 3.66
N PHE A 410 -9.04 -3.56 4.69
CA PHE A 410 -10.48 -3.36 4.59
C PHE A 410 -10.86 -2.27 3.56
N ILE A 411 -10.20 -1.13 3.60
CA ILE A 411 -10.44 -0.01 2.67
C ILE A 411 -10.02 -0.39 1.24
N GLN A 412 -8.93 -1.11 1.08
CA GLN A 412 -8.49 -1.60 -0.23
C GLN A 412 -9.50 -2.59 -0.83
N ARG A 413 -10.04 -3.52 -0.02
CA ARG A 413 -11.10 -4.46 -0.43
C ARG A 413 -12.37 -3.71 -0.84
N LEU A 414 -12.81 -2.77 -0.01
CA LEU A 414 -13.95 -1.92 -0.32
C LEU A 414 -13.75 -1.16 -1.64
N GLY A 415 -12.59 -0.56 -1.85
CA GLY A 415 -12.25 0.19 -3.06
C GLY A 415 -12.29 -0.63 -4.36
N ARG A 416 -12.11 -1.97 -4.28
CA ARG A 416 -12.27 -2.86 -5.44
C ARG A 416 -13.72 -3.07 -5.84
N LEU A 417 -14.64 -2.93 -4.89
CA LEU A 417 -16.09 -2.99 -5.13
C LEU A 417 -16.65 -1.65 -5.61
N LEU A 418 -15.94 -0.54 -5.33
CA LEU A 418 -16.40 0.83 -5.59
C LEU A 418 -16.12 1.34 -7.00
N ARG A 419 -15.77 0.47 -7.96
CA ARG A 419 -15.54 0.91 -9.34
C ARG A 419 -16.82 1.49 -9.96
N PRO A 420 -16.73 2.60 -10.71
CA PRO A 420 -17.90 3.19 -11.35
C PRO A 420 -18.54 2.19 -12.32
N LYS A 421 -19.84 2.00 -12.21
CA LYS A 421 -20.61 1.12 -13.09
C LYS A 421 -21.56 1.94 -13.95
N LYS A 422 -21.78 1.50 -15.20
CA LYS A 422 -22.72 2.15 -16.13
C LYS A 422 -24.16 2.22 -15.58
N ASN A 423 -24.55 1.34 -14.64
CA ASN A 423 -25.92 1.21 -14.13
C ASN A 423 -26.06 1.62 -12.66
N ALA A 424 -25.16 2.44 -12.09
CA ALA A 424 -25.27 3.03 -10.75
C ALA A 424 -25.69 2.09 -9.60
N LYS A 425 -25.43 0.76 -9.71
CA LYS A 425 -25.71 -0.17 -8.62
C LYS A 425 -24.79 0.09 -7.43
N VAL A 426 -25.37 0.14 -6.24
CA VAL A 426 -24.64 0.29 -4.97
C VAL A 426 -23.89 -0.99 -4.66
N ALA A 427 -22.59 -0.91 -4.42
CA ALA A 427 -21.79 -2.04 -4.01
C ALA A 427 -22.12 -2.40 -2.55
N LYS A 428 -22.17 -3.68 -2.22
CA LYS A 428 -22.45 -4.16 -0.87
C LYS A 428 -21.23 -4.90 -0.31
N LEU A 429 -20.85 -4.59 0.93
CA LEU A 429 -19.85 -5.31 1.69
C LEU A 429 -20.49 -5.93 2.93
N ILE A 430 -20.47 -7.25 3.03
CA ILE A 430 -20.96 -7.98 4.19
C ILE A 430 -19.77 -8.49 5.01
N GLU A 431 -19.77 -8.21 6.29
CA GLU A 431 -18.77 -8.68 7.23
C GLU A 431 -19.39 -9.68 8.20
N ILE A 432 -18.93 -10.94 8.19
CA ILE A 432 -19.39 -11.99 9.10
C ILE A 432 -18.50 -11.98 10.35
N VAL A 433 -19.10 -11.78 11.52
CA VAL A 433 -18.37 -11.58 12.79
C VAL A 433 -18.90 -12.55 13.84
N SER A 434 -18.02 -13.35 14.44
CA SER A 434 -18.39 -14.24 15.56
C SER A 434 -18.64 -13.44 16.84
N LYS A 435 -19.84 -13.60 17.44
CA LYS A 435 -20.20 -12.96 18.71
C LYS A 435 -19.24 -13.38 19.83
N GLU A 436 -19.13 -12.57 20.86
CA GLU A 436 -18.32 -12.80 22.06
C GLU A 436 -16.83 -13.09 21.80
N THR A 437 -16.31 -12.68 20.66
CA THR A 437 -14.91 -12.87 20.29
C THR A 437 -14.15 -11.54 20.14
N LYS A 438 -12.82 -11.62 20.05
CA LYS A 438 -11.98 -10.45 19.73
C LYS A 438 -12.22 -9.89 18.31
N GLU A 439 -12.95 -10.59 17.44
CA GLU A 439 -13.32 -10.10 16.12
C GLU A 439 -14.22 -8.86 16.20
N ILE A 440 -15.09 -8.75 17.19
CA ILE A 440 -15.95 -7.57 17.40
C ILE A 440 -15.09 -6.30 17.53
N GLY A 441 -14.02 -6.36 18.34
CA GLY A 441 -13.09 -5.25 18.51
C GLY A 441 -12.35 -4.91 17.22
N THR A 442 -11.99 -5.92 16.44
CA THR A 442 -11.33 -5.79 15.15
C THR A 442 -12.25 -5.14 14.11
N SER A 443 -13.49 -5.62 14.01
CA SER A 443 -14.54 -5.06 13.16
C SER A 443 -14.85 -3.60 13.53
N SER A 444 -14.93 -3.29 14.83
CA SER A 444 -15.15 -1.92 15.32
C SER A 444 -14.00 -0.96 14.94
N LYS A 445 -12.75 -1.44 14.98
CA LYS A 445 -11.59 -0.64 14.50
C LYS A 445 -11.69 -0.31 13.01
N ARG A 446 -12.12 -1.27 12.17
CA ARG A 446 -12.35 -1.05 10.74
C ARG A 446 -13.43 0.00 10.48
N LYS A 447 -14.53 -0.06 11.25
CA LYS A 447 -15.60 0.95 11.18
C LYS A 447 -15.09 2.36 11.51
N LYS A 448 -14.38 2.49 12.64
CA LYS A 448 -13.81 3.78 13.07
C LYS A 448 -12.83 4.36 12.06
N ALA A 449 -12.03 3.53 11.39
CA ALA A 449 -11.11 4.00 10.36
C ALA A 449 -11.86 4.59 9.16
N LEU A 450 -12.92 3.93 8.69
CA LEU A 450 -13.75 4.45 7.61
C LEU A 450 -14.47 5.74 8.02
N GLU A 451 -15.01 5.80 9.24
CA GLU A 451 -15.65 7.01 9.77
C GLU A 451 -14.64 8.18 9.87
N ARG A 452 -13.38 7.92 10.26
CA ARG A 452 -12.33 8.95 10.28
C ARG A 452 -12.04 9.49 8.86
N MET A 453 -11.91 8.61 7.88
CA MET A 453 -11.73 9.04 6.48
C MET A 453 -12.90 9.88 6.00
N ASN A 454 -14.13 9.53 6.41
CA ASN A 454 -15.33 10.28 6.04
C ASN A 454 -15.48 11.61 6.81
N ARG A 455 -14.94 11.72 8.04
CA ARG A 455 -15.03 12.95 8.88
C ARG A 455 -13.96 14.01 8.57
N GLN A 456 -12.93 13.69 7.82
CA GLN A 456 -11.91 14.66 7.42
C GLN A 456 -12.42 15.69 6.38
N LYS A 457 -13.73 15.68 6.07
CA LYS A 457 -14.47 16.64 5.23
C LYS A 457 -14.41 18.11 5.67
N GLY A 458 -13.82 18.45 6.82
CA GLY A 458 -14.02 19.79 7.42
C GLY A 458 -12.75 20.58 7.72
N LYS A 459 -11.58 20.16 7.23
CA LYS A 459 -10.32 20.85 7.53
C LYS A 459 -9.42 21.03 6.29
N GLY A 460 -10.00 21.36 5.16
CA GLY A 460 -9.27 21.71 3.95
C GLY A 460 -9.87 22.97 3.34
#